data_8c15f6d843893a87e68b0bf6d544774d
#
_entry.id   8c15f6d843893a87e68b0bf6d544774d
#
_cell.length_a   1.000
_cell.length_b   1.000
_cell.length_c   1.000
_cell.angle_alpha   90.00
_cell.angle_beta   90.00
_cell.angle_gamma   90.00
#
_symmetry.space_group_name_H-M   'P 1'
#
loop_
_entity.id
_entity.type
_entity.pdbx_description
1 polymer ?
#
loop_
_entity_poly.entity_id
_entity_poly.type
_entity_poly.pdbx_seq_one_letter_code
_entity_poly.pdbx_strand_id
1 'polypeptide(L)'
;AFPHLFIKTGKFLRVTCVPHHGRIERLATSPNKNKNIRKVMEKIGKKMTDEMLSPEAVEMLQEYSSQIVAMTDLPIEWMMIDGVPLGFTHEVCRLPETPVTSLLAQYMEAKFRPYVIPEDILQKTLVVFGNEDPEFMMAQSPVRELAKTLGFQIKTCLDKASFFEAVKETGPELLIIDTHGGVDETTHNSFIMMGNDIVTGDDVVNSGIGPQLVFLSACNTFTTYNTINTIANAFFQIGANAVTTSYMPLHVLPATVLYIRLLRNLNKAAHKNIHLNWLSFISHLMRTQ
;
A
#
# COMPACT_ATOMS: atom_id res chain seq x y z
N ALA A 1 24.09 10.45 11.72
CA ALA A 1 23.16 9.64 12.54
C ALA A 1 21.74 10.08 12.17
N PHE A 2 20.86 9.15 11.88
CA PHE A 2 19.45 9.50 11.69
C PHE A 2 18.81 9.69 13.06
N PRO A 3 17.98 10.73 13.27
CA PRO A 3 17.24 10.87 14.51
C PRO A 3 16.29 9.69 14.69
N HIS A 4 16.33 9.07 15.85
CA HIS A 4 15.45 7.96 16.19
C HIS A 4 14.52 8.40 17.29
N LEU A 5 13.24 8.21 17.09
CA LEU A 5 12.22 8.42 18.10
C LEU A 5 11.63 7.06 18.52
N PHE A 6 11.89 6.67 19.78
CA PHE A 6 11.26 5.49 20.36
C PHE A 6 9.96 5.89 21.07
N ILE A 7 8.84 5.41 20.53
CA ILE A 7 7.53 5.66 21.11
C ILE A 7 7.03 4.37 21.76
N LYS A 8 6.88 4.38 23.08
CA LYS A 8 6.32 3.25 23.82
C LYS A 8 4.80 3.27 23.69
N THR A 9 4.26 2.47 22.79
CA THR A 9 2.81 2.28 22.70
C THR A 9 2.32 1.31 23.77
N GLY A 10 1.36 1.74 24.59
CA GLY A 10 0.70 0.86 25.54
C GLY A 10 -0.16 -0.19 24.79
N LYS A 11 -0.33 -1.38 25.37
CA LYS A 11 -1.27 -2.41 24.87
C LYS A 11 -2.68 -1.84 24.63
N PHE A 12 -3.05 -0.83 25.36
CA PHE A 12 -4.34 -0.15 25.31
C PHE A 12 -4.62 0.53 23.96
N LEU A 13 -3.60 1.09 23.30
CA LEU A 13 -3.79 1.80 22.03
C LEU A 13 -4.23 0.83 20.91
N ARG A 14 -3.61 -0.34 20.80
CA ARG A 14 -4.02 -1.39 19.85
C ARG A 14 -5.46 -1.82 20.10
N VAL A 15 -5.81 -2.12 21.35
CA VAL A 15 -7.18 -2.49 21.75
C VAL A 15 -8.19 -1.38 21.43
N THR A 16 -7.78 -0.13 21.46
CA THR A 16 -8.67 0.99 21.15
C THR A 16 -8.80 1.25 19.65
N CYS A 17 -7.73 1.07 18.88
CA CYS A 17 -7.77 1.28 17.41
C CYS A 17 -8.57 0.19 16.70
N VAL A 18 -8.42 -1.07 17.10
CA VAL A 18 -9.10 -2.23 16.49
C VAL A 18 -10.62 -2.06 16.36
N PRO A 19 -11.39 -1.70 17.41
CA PRO A 19 -12.84 -1.50 17.28
C PRO A 19 -13.23 -0.37 16.31
N HIS A 20 -12.37 0.64 16.16
CA HIS A 20 -12.64 1.73 15.24
C HIS A 20 -12.45 1.31 13.78
N HIS A 21 -11.51 0.41 13.47
CA HIS A 21 -11.35 -0.15 12.12
C HIS A 21 -12.58 -0.93 11.67
N GLY A 22 -13.08 -1.85 12.48
CA GLY A 22 -14.33 -2.57 12.18
C GLY A 22 -15.55 -1.64 12.06
N ARG A 23 -15.51 -0.45 12.68
CA ARG A 23 -16.52 0.59 12.47
C ARG A 23 -16.36 1.26 11.11
N ILE A 24 -15.14 1.51 10.64
CA ILE A 24 -14.87 2.08 9.32
C ILE A 24 -15.39 1.16 8.21
N GLU A 25 -15.14 -0.14 8.30
CA GLU A 25 -15.67 -1.13 7.34
C GLU A 25 -17.20 -1.07 7.24
N ARG A 26 -17.88 -1.08 8.39
CA ARG A 26 -19.34 -0.95 8.43
C ARG A 26 -19.84 0.40 7.87
N LEU A 27 -19.08 1.48 8.06
CA LEU A 27 -19.41 2.78 7.53
C LEU A 27 -19.15 2.89 6.02
N ALA A 28 -18.26 2.09 5.47
CA ALA A 28 -17.95 2.08 4.04
C ALA A 28 -19.17 1.71 3.16
N THR A 29 -20.13 0.98 3.75
CA THR A 29 -21.40 0.63 3.08
C THR A 29 -22.53 1.65 3.31
N SER A 30 -22.30 2.71 4.10
CA SER A 30 -23.32 3.71 4.47
C SER A 30 -23.44 4.82 3.41
N PRO A 31 -24.66 5.39 3.18
CA PRO A 31 -24.88 6.50 2.25
C PRO A 31 -24.04 7.76 2.52
N ASN A 32 -23.71 8.03 3.79
CA ASN A 32 -22.87 9.17 4.22
C ASN A 32 -21.43 8.74 4.57
N LYS A 33 -20.94 7.68 3.92
CA LYS A 33 -19.70 6.98 4.24
C LYS A 33 -18.49 7.89 4.38
N ASN A 34 -18.21 8.75 3.41
CA ASN A 34 -16.99 9.56 3.39
C ASN A 34 -16.87 10.50 4.59
N LYS A 35 -17.97 11.21 4.95
CA LYS A 35 -17.97 12.12 6.10
C LYS A 35 -17.80 11.38 7.43
N ASN A 36 -18.44 10.22 7.55
CA ASN A 36 -18.38 9.43 8.78
C ASN A 36 -17.03 8.74 8.94
N ILE A 37 -16.46 8.20 7.86
CA ILE A 37 -15.12 7.60 7.85
C ILE A 37 -14.08 8.64 8.25
N ARG A 38 -14.10 9.82 7.61
CA ARG A 38 -13.18 10.91 7.93
C ARG A 38 -13.21 11.27 9.43
N LYS A 39 -14.39 11.43 10.02
CA LYS A 39 -14.53 11.73 11.46
C LYS A 39 -13.92 10.62 12.35
N VAL A 40 -14.09 9.36 11.96
CA VAL A 40 -13.50 8.24 12.71
C VAL A 40 -11.98 8.26 12.59
N MET A 41 -11.43 8.49 11.39
CA MET A 41 -10.00 8.62 11.16
C MET A 41 -9.39 9.78 11.95
N GLU A 42 -10.01 10.96 11.90
CA GLU A 42 -9.59 12.14 12.68
C GLU A 42 -9.59 11.84 14.19
N LYS A 43 -10.61 11.15 14.70
CA LYS A 43 -10.68 10.76 16.11
C LYS A 43 -9.58 9.77 16.51
N ILE A 44 -9.32 8.78 15.67
CA ILE A 44 -8.23 7.80 15.89
C ILE A 44 -6.88 8.55 15.83
N GLY A 45 -6.69 9.36 14.80
CA GLY A 45 -5.46 10.11 14.60
C GLY A 45 -5.15 11.04 15.77
N LYS A 46 -6.14 11.79 16.24
CA LYS A 46 -5.98 12.65 17.44
C LYS A 46 -5.62 11.82 18.67
N LYS A 47 -6.32 10.71 18.89
CA LYS A 47 -6.04 9.85 20.04
C LYS A 47 -4.62 9.26 19.99
N MET A 48 -4.16 8.84 18.81
CA MET A 48 -2.77 8.38 18.64
C MET A 48 -1.78 9.50 18.98
N THR A 49 -2.00 10.72 18.50
CA THR A 49 -1.14 11.88 18.83
C THR A 49 -1.10 12.11 20.33
N ASP A 50 -2.26 12.22 20.97
CA ASP A 50 -2.38 12.52 22.40
C ASP A 50 -1.76 11.44 23.31
N GLU A 51 -1.79 10.16 22.91
CA GLU A 51 -1.29 9.04 23.71
C GLU A 51 0.15 8.63 23.38
N MET A 52 0.63 8.92 22.17
CA MET A 52 1.92 8.42 21.69
C MET A 52 3.01 9.47 21.67
N LEU A 53 2.67 10.74 21.42
CA LEU A 53 3.67 11.78 21.25
C LEU A 53 3.79 12.67 22.49
N SER A 54 5.02 12.93 22.91
CA SER A 54 5.30 14.01 23.85
C SER A 54 5.21 15.38 23.16
N PRO A 55 5.03 16.48 23.90
CA PRO A 55 5.04 17.82 23.31
C PRO A 55 6.29 18.08 22.47
N GLU A 56 7.47 17.64 22.93
CA GLU A 56 8.74 17.81 22.22
C GLU A 56 8.77 17.01 20.90
N ALA A 57 8.15 15.82 20.87
CA ALA A 57 8.03 15.03 19.66
C ALA A 57 7.09 15.69 18.64
N VAL A 58 6.01 16.32 19.10
CA VAL A 58 5.12 17.12 18.25
C VAL A 58 5.86 18.32 17.67
N GLU A 59 6.59 19.07 18.49
CA GLU A 59 7.39 20.23 18.06
C GLU A 59 8.44 19.81 17.02
N MET A 60 9.15 18.70 17.25
CA MET A 60 10.09 18.15 16.27
C MET A 60 9.44 17.83 14.94
N LEU A 61 8.24 17.23 14.93
CA LEU A 61 7.51 16.93 13.70
C LEU A 61 6.98 18.20 13.02
N GLN A 62 6.73 19.28 13.75
CA GLN A 62 6.34 20.57 13.18
C GLN A 62 7.52 21.28 12.50
N GLU A 63 8.71 21.19 13.08
CA GLU A 63 9.91 21.83 12.55
C GLU A 63 10.50 21.10 11.32
N TYR A 64 10.43 19.79 11.30
CA TYR A 64 11.10 18.97 10.29
C TYR A 64 10.10 18.26 9.39
N SER A 65 9.81 18.84 8.22
CA SER A 65 9.08 18.15 7.15
C SER A 65 10.01 17.14 6.46
N SER A 66 10.15 15.95 7.03
CA SER A 66 11.08 14.92 6.55
C SER A 66 10.33 13.64 6.18
N GLN A 67 11.09 12.70 5.65
CA GLN A 67 10.62 11.32 5.47
C GLN A 67 10.60 10.61 6.81
N ILE A 68 9.52 9.89 7.07
CA ILE A 68 9.34 9.07 8.27
C ILE A 68 9.27 7.61 7.85
N VAL A 69 10.20 6.82 8.36
CA VAL A 69 10.16 5.36 8.29
C VAL A 69 9.76 4.83 9.65
N ALA A 70 8.56 4.31 9.77
CA ALA A 70 8.03 3.84 11.05
C ALA A 70 7.95 2.32 11.11
N MET A 71 8.52 1.73 12.15
CA MET A 71 8.34 0.29 12.43
C MET A 71 7.10 0.15 13.31
N THR A 72 5.95 -0.04 12.67
CA THR A 72 4.66 -0.13 13.35
C THR A 72 3.59 -0.72 12.44
N ASP A 73 2.59 -1.32 13.05
CA ASP A 73 1.34 -1.73 12.40
C ASP A 73 0.22 -0.66 12.55
N LEU A 74 0.45 0.40 13.33
CA LEU A 74 -0.53 1.47 13.49
C LEU A 74 -0.51 2.42 12.28
N PRO A 75 -1.68 2.98 11.89
CA PRO A 75 -1.79 3.94 10.78
C PRO A 75 -1.32 5.33 11.21
N ILE A 76 -0.03 5.48 11.48
CA ILE A 76 0.56 6.73 12.00
C ILE A 76 0.40 7.90 11.05
N GLU A 77 0.21 7.67 9.77
CA GLU A 77 -0.12 8.69 8.76
C GLU A 77 -1.43 9.43 9.07
N TRP A 78 -2.29 8.88 9.95
CA TRP A 78 -3.52 9.53 10.43
C TRP A 78 -3.31 10.39 11.66
N MET A 79 -2.15 10.33 12.32
CA MET A 79 -1.86 11.17 13.50
C MET A 79 -2.06 12.64 13.15
N MET A 80 -2.71 13.38 14.05
CA MET A 80 -3.08 14.77 13.81
C MET A 80 -2.03 15.71 14.40
N ILE A 81 -1.26 16.37 13.53
CA ILE A 81 -0.34 17.44 13.93
C ILE A 81 -0.94 18.77 13.48
N ASP A 82 -1.21 19.66 14.39
CA ASP A 82 -1.92 20.94 14.15
C ASP A 82 -3.24 20.80 13.40
N GLY A 83 -3.97 19.72 13.66
CA GLY A 83 -5.24 19.44 12.99
C GLY A 83 -5.11 18.90 11.57
N VAL A 84 -3.90 18.61 11.09
CA VAL A 84 -3.62 18.02 9.77
C VAL A 84 -3.09 16.60 9.95
N PRO A 85 -3.58 15.60 9.21
CA PRO A 85 -3.01 14.26 9.25
C PRO A 85 -1.53 14.25 8.82
N LEU A 86 -0.70 13.50 9.55
CA LEU A 86 0.75 13.42 9.34
C LEU A 86 1.12 13.02 7.90
N GLY A 87 0.35 12.15 7.26
CA GLY A 87 0.57 11.76 5.87
C GLY A 87 0.40 12.90 4.85
N PHE A 88 -0.23 14.03 5.24
CA PHE A 88 -0.31 15.21 4.38
C PHE A 88 0.87 16.18 4.54
N THR A 89 1.55 16.14 5.69
CA THR A 89 2.69 17.02 5.98
C THR A 89 4.03 16.31 5.78
N HIS A 90 4.09 14.99 6.03
CA HIS A 90 5.30 14.18 5.97
C HIS A 90 5.15 13.03 4.96
N GLU A 91 6.26 12.61 4.38
CA GLU A 91 6.35 11.42 3.55
C GLU A 91 6.52 10.21 4.48
N VAL A 92 5.44 9.48 4.71
CA VAL A 92 5.40 8.40 5.70
C VAL A 92 5.38 7.04 5.00
N CYS A 93 6.31 6.16 5.38
CA CYS A 93 6.21 4.74 5.08
C CYS A 93 6.29 3.90 6.36
N ARG A 94 5.75 2.69 6.29
CA ARG A 94 5.75 1.76 7.41
C ARG A 94 6.53 0.49 7.06
N LEU A 95 7.34 0.06 8.01
CA LEU A 95 7.84 -1.29 8.06
C LEU A 95 6.93 -2.06 9.02
N PRO A 96 6.27 -3.15 8.57
CA PRO A 96 5.37 -3.88 9.43
C PRO A 96 6.12 -4.50 10.62
N GLU A 97 5.48 -4.49 11.79
CA GLU A 97 5.93 -5.28 12.95
C GLU A 97 5.70 -6.77 12.66
N THR A 98 6.42 -7.31 11.72
CA THR A 98 6.39 -8.74 11.42
C THR A 98 7.37 -9.50 12.30
N PRO A 99 7.18 -10.81 12.48
CA PRO A 99 8.22 -11.65 13.05
C PRO A 99 9.54 -11.39 12.32
N VAL A 100 10.62 -11.37 13.08
CA VAL A 100 12.01 -11.05 12.64
C VAL A 100 12.39 -11.70 11.30
N THR A 101 11.78 -12.81 10.97
CA THR A 101 12.02 -13.57 9.72
C THR A 101 11.67 -12.79 8.45
N SER A 102 10.59 -12.01 8.40
CA SER A 102 10.21 -11.27 7.18
C SER A 102 11.14 -10.09 6.92
N LEU A 103 11.51 -9.36 7.95
CA LEU A 103 12.49 -8.27 7.83
C LEU A 103 13.87 -8.81 7.44
N LEU A 104 14.26 -9.94 8.03
CA LEU A 104 15.52 -10.61 7.71
C LEU A 104 15.52 -11.15 6.27
N ALA A 105 14.42 -11.77 5.82
CA ALA A 105 14.30 -12.25 4.44
C ALA A 105 14.42 -11.09 3.44
N GLN A 106 13.69 -9.99 3.65
CA GLN A 106 13.80 -8.78 2.81
C GLN A 106 15.24 -8.24 2.79
N TYR A 107 15.88 -8.19 3.94
CA TYR A 107 17.27 -7.74 4.07
C TYR A 107 18.25 -8.65 3.31
N MET A 108 18.04 -9.95 3.36
CA MET A 108 18.86 -10.95 2.65
C MET A 108 18.64 -10.88 1.14
N GLU A 109 17.40 -10.74 0.70
CA GLU A 109 17.06 -10.65 -0.72
C GLU A 109 17.52 -9.32 -1.34
N ALA A 110 17.37 -8.20 -0.65
CA ALA A 110 17.84 -6.90 -1.12
C ALA A 110 19.37 -6.84 -1.27
N LYS A 111 20.12 -7.78 -0.68
CA LYS A 111 21.59 -7.89 -0.77
C LYS A 111 22.32 -6.56 -0.52
N PHE A 112 21.73 -5.69 0.28
CA PHE A 112 22.22 -4.32 0.55
C PHE A 112 22.42 -3.44 -0.70
N ARG A 113 21.81 -3.79 -1.81
CA ARG A 113 21.92 -2.98 -3.02
C ARG A 113 20.76 -1.99 -3.06
N PRO A 114 21.05 -0.68 -3.19
CA PRO A 114 19.98 0.28 -3.44
C PRO A 114 19.33 -0.06 -4.79
N TYR A 115 18.01 -0.18 -4.78
CA TYR A 115 17.25 -0.35 -6.01
C TYR A 115 17.15 1.00 -6.71
N VAL A 116 17.60 1.05 -7.95
CA VAL A 116 17.48 2.24 -8.82
C VAL A 116 16.38 1.97 -9.82
N ILE A 117 15.35 2.80 -9.82
CA ILE A 117 14.24 2.72 -10.78
C ILE A 117 14.79 2.97 -12.18
N PRO A 118 14.68 2.02 -13.11
CA PRO A 118 15.23 2.19 -14.46
C PRO A 118 14.39 3.19 -15.27
N GLU A 119 15.03 3.86 -16.24
CA GLU A 119 14.33 4.81 -17.13
C GLU A 119 13.22 4.13 -17.94
N ASP A 120 13.42 2.86 -18.29
CA ASP A 120 12.48 2.01 -19.02
C ASP A 120 11.45 1.30 -18.10
N ILE A 121 11.22 1.81 -16.90
CA ILE A 121 10.34 1.19 -15.90
C ILE A 121 8.92 0.91 -16.45
N LEU A 122 8.41 1.75 -17.35
CA LEU A 122 7.08 1.51 -17.93
C LEU A 122 7.04 0.26 -18.80
N GLN A 123 8.09 0.01 -19.59
CA GLN A 123 8.20 -1.22 -20.40
C GLN A 123 8.36 -2.47 -19.54
N LYS A 124 8.81 -2.29 -18.30
CA LYS A 124 8.95 -3.32 -17.25
C LYS A 124 7.79 -3.31 -16.25
N THR A 125 6.67 -2.68 -16.62
CA THR A 125 5.47 -2.64 -15.80
C THR A 125 4.44 -3.63 -16.33
N LEU A 126 3.88 -4.43 -15.43
CA LEU A 126 2.71 -5.28 -15.67
C LEU A 126 1.54 -4.79 -14.84
N VAL A 127 0.41 -4.55 -15.48
CA VAL A 127 -0.89 -4.33 -14.83
C VAL A 127 -1.71 -5.61 -14.97
N VAL A 128 -2.08 -6.19 -13.85
CA VAL A 128 -2.94 -7.37 -13.79
C VAL A 128 -4.34 -6.97 -13.38
N PHE A 129 -5.32 -7.31 -14.21
CA PHE A 129 -6.73 -7.23 -13.89
C PHE A 129 -7.22 -8.59 -13.40
N GLY A 130 -7.56 -8.67 -12.12
CA GLY A 130 -8.02 -9.90 -11.48
C GLY A 130 -9.54 -10.04 -11.43
N ASN A 131 -10.30 -9.12 -12.06
CA ASN A 131 -11.75 -9.10 -11.99
C ASN A 131 -12.37 -8.53 -13.27
N GLU A 132 -13.53 -9.06 -13.65
CA GLU A 132 -14.32 -8.62 -14.81
C GLU A 132 -15.72 -8.12 -14.41
N ASP A 133 -15.95 -7.73 -13.15
CA ASP A 133 -17.18 -7.09 -12.76
C ASP A 133 -17.40 -5.80 -13.55
N PRO A 134 -18.63 -5.41 -13.88
CA PRO A 134 -18.92 -4.26 -14.73
C PRO A 134 -18.28 -2.95 -14.25
N GLU A 135 -18.20 -2.73 -12.93
CA GLU A 135 -17.56 -1.54 -12.35
C GLU A 135 -16.04 -1.54 -12.63
N PHE A 136 -15.37 -2.69 -12.48
CA PHE A 136 -13.96 -2.84 -12.80
C PHE A 136 -13.71 -2.69 -14.31
N MET A 137 -14.50 -3.34 -15.15
CA MET A 137 -14.35 -3.25 -16.61
C MET A 137 -14.47 -1.80 -17.12
N MET A 138 -15.41 -1.04 -16.56
CA MET A 138 -15.58 0.39 -16.89
C MET A 138 -14.35 1.20 -16.46
N ALA A 139 -13.83 0.97 -15.26
CA ALA A 139 -12.65 1.65 -14.73
C ALA A 139 -11.35 1.26 -15.45
N GLN A 140 -11.23 0.03 -15.93
CA GLN A 140 -10.06 -0.50 -16.64
C GLN A 140 -9.92 0.03 -18.07
N SER A 141 -11.02 0.46 -18.71
CA SER A 141 -11.00 0.93 -20.11
C SER A 141 -9.98 2.05 -20.35
N PRO A 142 -9.90 3.12 -19.55
CA PRO A 142 -8.87 4.16 -19.71
C PRO A 142 -7.43 3.63 -19.50
N VAL A 143 -7.24 2.60 -18.68
CA VAL A 143 -5.93 1.98 -18.45
C VAL A 143 -5.44 1.26 -19.70
N ARG A 144 -6.35 0.52 -20.39
CA ARG A 144 -6.04 -0.15 -21.64
C ARG A 144 -5.62 0.83 -22.74
N GLU A 145 -6.28 1.98 -22.83
CA GLU A 145 -5.87 3.03 -23.78
C GLU A 145 -4.53 3.66 -23.39
N LEU A 146 -4.30 3.86 -22.10
CA LEU A 146 -3.03 4.40 -21.62
C LEU A 146 -1.85 3.47 -21.92
N ALA A 147 -2.05 2.13 -21.84
CA ALA A 147 -1.03 1.14 -22.16
C ALA A 147 -0.56 1.25 -23.61
N LYS A 148 -1.47 1.49 -24.56
CA LYS A 148 -1.11 1.71 -25.97
C LYS A 148 -0.17 2.90 -26.17
N THR A 149 -0.32 3.91 -25.31
CA THR A 149 0.49 5.14 -25.40
C THR A 149 1.82 5.05 -24.66
N LEU A 150 1.82 4.42 -23.49
CA LEU A 150 2.97 4.37 -22.58
C LEU A 150 3.80 3.06 -22.70
N GLY A 151 3.26 2.01 -23.34
CA GLY A 151 3.99 0.79 -23.64
C GLY A 151 4.11 -0.22 -22.50
N PHE A 152 3.34 -0.06 -21.40
CA PHE A 152 3.29 -1.08 -20.35
C PHE A 152 2.38 -2.25 -20.73
N GLN A 153 2.59 -3.40 -20.09
CA GLN A 153 1.84 -4.61 -20.37
C GLN A 153 0.59 -4.73 -19.49
N ILE A 154 -0.47 -5.33 -20.04
CA ILE A 154 -1.70 -5.66 -19.34
C ILE A 154 -2.02 -7.14 -19.54
N LYS A 155 -2.38 -7.81 -18.46
CA LYS A 155 -2.94 -9.16 -18.49
C LYS A 155 -4.24 -9.19 -17.66
N THR A 156 -5.24 -9.91 -18.15
CA THR A 156 -6.43 -10.25 -17.36
C THR A 156 -6.24 -11.69 -16.88
N CYS A 157 -6.23 -11.88 -15.56
CA CYS A 157 -5.99 -13.18 -14.94
C CYS A 157 -7.17 -13.49 -14.01
N LEU A 158 -7.96 -14.49 -14.37
CA LEU A 158 -9.19 -14.85 -13.64
C LEU A 158 -9.05 -16.12 -12.79
N ASP A 159 -7.83 -16.59 -12.65
CA ASP A 159 -7.44 -17.69 -11.78
C ASP A 159 -6.00 -17.50 -11.29
N LYS A 160 -5.68 -18.21 -10.20
CA LYS A 160 -4.37 -18.17 -9.55
C LYS A 160 -3.22 -18.59 -10.46
N ALA A 161 -3.42 -19.61 -11.28
CA ALA A 161 -2.36 -20.16 -12.12
C ALA A 161 -1.97 -19.16 -13.21
N SER A 162 -2.94 -18.60 -13.92
CA SER A 162 -2.72 -17.59 -14.97
C SER A 162 -2.08 -16.32 -14.42
N PHE A 163 -2.39 -15.93 -13.18
CA PHE A 163 -1.74 -14.80 -12.51
C PHE A 163 -0.24 -15.03 -12.31
N PHE A 164 0.14 -16.15 -11.69
CA PHE A 164 1.56 -16.41 -11.43
C PHE A 164 2.34 -16.69 -12.72
N GLU A 165 1.73 -17.34 -13.70
CA GLU A 165 2.33 -17.54 -15.02
C GLU A 165 2.60 -16.19 -15.71
N ALA A 166 1.60 -15.31 -15.77
CA ALA A 166 1.74 -13.97 -16.37
C ALA A 166 2.87 -13.14 -15.71
N VAL A 167 2.97 -13.18 -14.37
CA VAL A 167 4.03 -12.46 -13.66
C VAL A 167 5.41 -13.08 -13.92
N LYS A 168 5.52 -14.42 -13.97
CA LYS A 168 6.79 -15.11 -14.28
C LYS A 168 7.26 -14.85 -15.70
N GLU A 169 6.36 -14.95 -16.68
CA GLU A 169 6.68 -14.71 -18.08
C GLU A 169 7.14 -13.27 -18.33
N THR A 170 6.49 -12.31 -17.67
CA THR A 170 6.77 -10.88 -17.85
C THR A 170 8.00 -10.44 -17.07
N GLY A 171 8.22 -10.98 -15.86
CA GLY A 171 9.28 -10.58 -14.93
C GLY A 171 9.26 -9.07 -14.62
N PRO A 172 8.12 -8.49 -14.18
CA PRO A 172 7.99 -7.05 -14.08
C PRO A 172 8.83 -6.47 -12.92
N GLU A 173 9.39 -5.29 -13.14
CA GLU A 173 9.97 -4.48 -12.07
C GLU A 173 8.87 -3.78 -11.24
N LEU A 174 7.81 -3.30 -11.91
CA LEU A 174 6.61 -2.76 -11.28
C LEU A 174 5.42 -3.64 -11.61
N LEU A 175 4.81 -4.22 -10.57
CA LEU A 175 3.58 -4.99 -10.66
C LEU A 175 2.41 -4.19 -10.06
N ILE A 176 1.39 -3.92 -10.86
CA ILE A 176 0.14 -3.31 -10.41
C ILE A 176 -0.94 -4.38 -10.48
N ILE A 177 -1.65 -4.60 -9.38
CA ILE A 177 -2.73 -5.58 -9.28
C ILE A 177 -4.04 -4.84 -8.97
N ASP A 178 -5.00 -4.90 -9.88
CA ASP A 178 -6.31 -4.26 -9.77
C ASP A 178 -7.39 -5.34 -9.67
N THR A 179 -7.89 -5.54 -8.45
CA THR A 179 -8.80 -6.64 -8.13
C THR A 179 -9.51 -6.44 -6.79
N HIS A 180 -10.35 -7.39 -6.41
CA HIS A 180 -10.87 -7.47 -5.05
C HIS A 180 -9.79 -7.95 -4.08
N GLY A 181 -9.90 -7.47 -2.84
CA GLY A 181 -9.11 -7.95 -1.71
C GLY A 181 -9.96 -8.02 -0.45
N GLY A 182 -9.49 -8.77 0.51
CA GLY A 182 -10.19 -8.97 1.77
C GLY A 182 -9.33 -9.60 2.85
N VAL A 183 -9.99 -9.92 3.96
CA VAL A 183 -9.42 -10.68 5.08
C VAL A 183 -10.28 -11.91 5.30
N ASP A 184 -9.67 -13.07 5.35
CA ASP A 184 -10.35 -14.32 5.68
C ASP A 184 -10.72 -14.35 7.16
N GLU A 185 -12.00 -14.56 7.46
CA GLU A 185 -12.54 -14.52 8.83
C GLU A 185 -12.02 -15.67 9.71
N THR A 186 -11.59 -16.78 9.11
CA THR A 186 -11.13 -17.97 9.82
C THR A 186 -9.64 -17.92 10.11
N THR A 187 -8.85 -17.59 9.08
CA THR A 187 -7.38 -17.56 9.17
C THR A 187 -6.84 -16.22 9.61
N HIS A 188 -7.64 -15.16 9.52
CA HIS A 188 -7.23 -13.77 9.74
C HIS A 188 -6.04 -13.35 8.84
N ASN A 189 -5.96 -13.89 7.64
CA ASN A 189 -4.97 -13.52 6.64
C ASN A 189 -5.62 -12.66 5.56
N SER A 190 -4.92 -11.62 5.11
CA SER A 190 -5.42 -10.86 3.96
C SER A 190 -5.10 -11.61 2.66
N PHE A 191 -5.93 -11.39 1.66
CA PHE A 191 -5.83 -12.03 0.36
C PHE A 191 -6.21 -11.05 -0.76
N ILE A 192 -5.87 -11.42 -1.99
CA ILE A 192 -6.42 -10.82 -3.21
C ILE A 192 -7.13 -11.91 -4.03
N MET A 193 -8.04 -11.50 -4.92
CA MET A 193 -8.80 -12.42 -5.75
C MET A 193 -8.34 -12.37 -7.20
N MET A 194 -8.31 -13.53 -7.85
CA MET A 194 -8.17 -13.66 -9.30
C MET A 194 -9.40 -14.40 -9.81
N GLY A 195 -10.37 -13.65 -10.35
CA GLY A 195 -11.72 -14.16 -10.58
C GLY A 195 -12.33 -14.68 -9.27
N ASN A 196 -12.56 -16.00 -9.21
CA ASN A 196 -13.08 -16.67 -8.02
C ASN A 196 -11.98 -17.29 -7.11
N ASP A 197 -10.73 -17.29 -7.56
CA ASP A 197 -9.63 -17.88 -6.81
C ASP A 197 -9.06 -16.88 -5.79
N ILE A 198 -8.81 -17.39 -4.58
CA ILE A 198 -8.13 -16.64 -3.53
C ILE A 198 -6.62 -16.83 -3.66
N VAL A 199 -5.87 -15.74 -3.77
CA VAL A 199 -4.41 -15.70 -3.71
C VAL A 199 -3.99 -15.22 -2.33
N THR A 200 -3.36 -16.09 -1.57
CA THR A 200 -2.89 -15.85 -0.22
C THR A 200 -1.43 -15.37 -0.18
N GLY A 201 -0.96 -14.90 0.99
CA GLY A 201 0.45 -14.58 1.18
C GLY A 201 1.36 -15.80 0.96
N ASP A 202 0.94 -17.00 1.39
CA ASP A 202 1.71 -18.23 1.19
C ASP A 202 1.83 -18.59 -0.30
N ASP A 203 0.79 -18.36 -1.09
CA ASP A 203 0.86 -18.55 -2.54
C ASP A 203 1.91 -17.61 -3.17
N VAL A 204 1.96 -16.36 -2.74
CA VAL A 204 2.95 -15.38 -3.21
C VAL A 204 4.36 -15.81 -2.83
N VAL A 205 4.59 -16.17 -1.56
CA VAL A 205 5.92 -16.60 -1.07
C VAL A 205 6.43 -17.83 -1.82
N ASN A 206 5.55 -18.79 -2.11
CA ASN A 206 5.92 -20.02 -2.80
C ASN A 206 5.92 -19.92 -4.33
N SER A 207 5.55 -18.78 -4.89
CA SER A 207 5.36 -18.62 -6.33
C SER A 207 6.66 -18.52 -7.14
N GLY A 208 7.74 -18.03 -6.54
CA GLY A 208 9.00 -17.73 -7.24
C GLY A 208 8.95 -16.48 -8.13
N ILE A 209 7.97 -15.57 -7.93
CA ILE A 209 7.96 -14.24 -8.55
C ILE A 209 8.81 -13.27 -7.74
N GLY A 210 9.23 -12.14 -8.31
CA GLY A 210 10.10 -11.19 -7.61
C GLY A 210 10.01 -9.75 -8.14
N PRO A 211 8.81 -9.12 -8.18
CA PRO A 211 8.70 -7.72 -8.57
C PRO A 211 9.40 -6.82 -7.53
N GLN A 212 10.05 -5.75 -8.01
CA GLN A 212 10.75 -4.82 -7.12
C GLN A 212 9.81 -3.79 -6.49
N LEU A 213 8.80 -3.36 -7.24
CA LEU A 213 7.78 -2.43 -6.81
C LEU A 213 6.40 -3.07 -7.00
N VAL A 214 5.55 -2.97 -6.00
CA VAL A 214 4.19 -3.52 -6.06
C VAL A 214 3.18 -2.44 -5.71
N PHE A 215 2.10 -2.36 -6.50
CA PHE A 215 0.95 -1.51 -6.22
C PHE A 215 -0.31 -2.38 -6.17
N LEU A 216 -0.92 -2.47 -4.98
CA LEU A 216 -2.14 -3.25 -4.76
C LEU A 216 -3.36 -2.33 -4.79
N SER A 217 -4.04 -2.26 -5.93
CA SER A 217 -5.36 -1.64 -6.09
C SER A 217 -6.43 -2.64 -5.67
N ALA A 218 -6.42 -3.00 -4.38
CA ALA A 218 -7.29 -3.99 -3.78
C ALA A 218 -7.59 -3.63 -2.32
N CYS A 219 -8.78 -3.99 -1.84
CA CYS A 219 -9.21 -3.68 -0.47
C CYS A 219 -8.41 -4.44 0.58
N ASN A 220 -8.20 -3.82 1.74
CA ASN A 220 -7.70 -4.47 2.96
C ASN A 220 -6.41 -5.28 2.77
N THR A 221 -5.52 -4.83 1.89
CA THR A 221 -4.27 -5.54 1.59
C THR A 221 -3.18 -5.35 2.63
N PHE A 222 -3.34 -4.36 3.51
CA PHE A 222 -2.46 -4.09 4.65
C PHE A 222 -3.25 -3.70 5.91
N THR A 223 -4.33 -4.38 6.19
CA THR A 223 -5.04 -4.22 7.47
C THR A 223 -4.26 -4.94 8.56
N THR A 224 -4.02 -4.26 9.66
CA THR A 224 -3.25 -4.78 10.80
C THR A 224 -4.12 -5.15 12.00
N TYR A 225 -5.41 -4.81 11.94
CA TYR A 225 -6.36 -5.25 12.95
C TYR A 225 -6.98 -6.60 12.53
N ASN A 226 -7.04 -7.51 13.48
CA ASN A 226 -7.57 -8.85 13.27
C ASN A 226 -6.93 -9.59 12.06
N THR A 227 -5.67 -9.26 11.74
CA THR A 227 -4.93 -9.86 10.62
C THR A 227 -3.59 -10.38 11.15
N ILE A 228 -3.30 -11.65 10.87
CA ILE A 228 -2.06 -12.30 11.27
C ILE A 228 -0.99 -12.05 10.20
N ASN A 229 -1.32 -12.33 8.93
CA ASN A 229 -0.44 -12.09 7.81
C ASN A 229 -1.15 -11.24 6.76
N THR A 230 -0.44 -10.26 6.20
CA THR A 230 -0.95 -9.46 5.11
C THR A 230 -0.34 -9.87 3.78
N ILE A 231 -1.11 -9.77 2.71
CA ILE A 231 -0.62 -10.03 1.35
C ILE A 231 0.56 -9.09 1.01
N ALA A 232 0.57 -7.87 1.57
CA ALA A 232 1.67 -6.94 1.42
C ALA A 232 2.98 -7.47 2.03
N ASN A 233 2.90 -8.10 3.20
CA ASN A 233 4.08 -8.70 3.84
C ASN A 233 4.67 -9.84 3.00
N ALA A 234 3.83 -10.61 2.30
CA ALA A 234 4.29 -11.67 1.43
C ALA A 234 5.15 -11.12 0.26
N PHE A 235 4.77 -9.99 -0.32
CA PHE A 235 5.59 -9.33 -1.34
C PHE A 235 6.92 -8.82 -0.77
N PHE A 236 6.96 -8.32 0.46
CA PHE A 236 8.23 -7.99 1.12
C PHE A 236 9.10 -9.22 1.35
N GLN A 237 8.51 -10.35 1.74
CA GLN A 237 9.26 -11.61 1.96
C GLN A 237 9.94 -12.13 0.70
N ILE A 238 9.37 -11.88 -0.47
CA ILE A 238 9.99 -12.26 -1.76
C ILE A 238 10.89 -11.19 -2.36
N GLY A 239 11.20 -10.12 -1.60
CA GLY A 239 12.23 -9.14 -1.94
C GLY A 239 11.72 -7.85 -2.59
N ALA A 240 10.42 -7.55 -2.56
CA ALA A 240 9.94 -6.27 -3.03
C ALA A 240 10.49 -5.10 -2.19
N ASN A 241 11.05 -4.08 -2.85
CA ASN A 241 11.60 -2.90 -2.19
C ASN A 241 10.52 -1.94 -1.68
N ALA A 242 9.36 -1.90 -2.33
CA ALA A 242 8.22 -1.12 -1.89
C ALA A 242 6.90 -1.78 -2.29
N VAL A 243 5.94 -1.74 -1.37
CA VAL A 243 4.56 -2.20 -1.61
C VAL A 243 3.61 -1.08 -1.26
N THR A 244 2.90 -0.54 -2.26
CA THR A 244 1.84 0.44 -2.05
C THR A 244 0.52 -0.30 -1.89
N THR A 245 -0.16 -0.08 -0.79
CA THR A 245 -1.29 -0.90 -0.37
C THR A 245 -2.43 -0.05 0.19
N SER A 246 -3.55 -0.70 0.45
CA SER A 246 -4.68 -0.10 1.12
C SER A 246 -4.85 -0.65 2.54
N TYR A 247 -5.08 0.26 3.47
CA TYR A 247 -5.40 -0.06 4.86
C TYR A 247 -6.90 -0.30 5.07
N MET A 248 -7.72 0.17 4.14
CA MET A 248 -9.18 0.17 4.22
C MET A 248 -9.81 -0.27 2.89
N PRO A 249 -11.12 -0.54 2.89
CA PRO A 249 -11.86 -0.72 1.65
C PRO A 249 -11.69 0.47 0.69
N LEU A 250 -11.39 0.19 -0.55
CA LEU A 250 -11.24 1.15 -1.64
C LEU A 250 -12.47 1.14 -2.53
N HIS A 251 -12.77 2.29 -3.14
CA HIS A 251 -13.67 2.33 -4.29
C HIS A 251 -12.87 2.10 -5.56
N VAL A 252 -13.42 1.33 -6.49
CA VAL A 252 -12.76 0.94 -7.75
C VAL A 252 -12.28 2.17 -8.51
N LEU A 253 -13.17 3.14 -8.78
CA LEU A 253 -12.83 4.29 -9.60
C LEU A 253 -11.71 5.19 -9.02
N PRO A 254 -11.76 5.65 -7.75
CA PRO A 254 -10.67 6.39 -7.16
C PRO A 254 -9.34 5.62 -7.13
N ALA A 255 -9.38 4.32 -6.85
CA ALA A 255 -8.18 3.48 -6.86
C ALA A 255 -7.55 3.39 -8.26
N THR A 256 -8.39 3.18 -9.28
CA THR A 256 -7.95 3.17 -10.68
C THR A 256 -7.36 4.52 -11.10
N VAL A 257 -8.01 5.63 -10.75
CA VAL A 257 -7.49 6.97 -11.04
C VAL A 257 -6.11 7.18 -10.40
N LEU A 258 -5.88 6.66 -9.20
CA LEU A 258 -4.60 6.80 -8.52
C LEU A 258 -3.47 6.12 -9.31
N TYR A 259 -3.63 4.87 -9.72
CA TYR A 259 -2.56 4.20 -10.47
C TYR A 259 -2.47 4.65 -11.93
N ILE A 260 -3.53 5.17 -12.56
CA ILE A 260 -3.43 5.90 -13.84
C ILE A 260 -2.51 7.11 -13.69
N ARG A 261 -2.68 7.89 -12.63
CA ARG A 261 -1.82 9.04 -12.32
C ARG A 261 -0.39 8.59 -12.02
N LEU A 262 -0.21 7.49 -11.30
CA LEU A 262 1.08 6.87 -11.07
C LEU A 262 1.78 6.61 -12.41
N LEU A 263 1.14 5.86 -13.31
CA LEU A 263 1.72 5.48 -14.61
C LEU A 263 2.06 6.72 -15.47
N ARG A 264 1.18 7.72 -15.54
CA ARG A 264 1.42 8.97 -16.30
C ARG A 264 2.59 9.78 -15.74
N ASN A 265 2.70 9.86 -14.42
CA ASN A 265 3.75 10.66 -13.78
C ASN A 265 5.06 9.88 -13.68
N LEU A 266 5.03 8.56 -13.58
CA LEU A 266 6.22 7.72 -13.53
C LEU A 266 7.08 7.89 -14.78
N ASN A 267 6.47 8.01 -15.96
CA ASN A 267 7.19 8.31 -17.20
C ASN A 267 8.01 9.61 -17.11
N LYS A 268 7.41 10.65 -16.52
CA LYS A 268 8.10 11.94 -16.33
C LYS A 268 9.15 11.89 -15.22
N ALA A 269 8.84 11.19 -14.13
CA ALA A 269 9.70 11.09 -12.96
C ALA A 269 10.98 10.31 -13.25
N ALA A 270 10.88 9.18 -13.96
CA ALA A 270 12.01 8.35 -14.33
C ALA A 270 13.06 9.09 -15.20
N HIS A 271 12.60 10.01 -16.07
CA HIS A 271 13.50 10.76 -16.96
C HIS A 271 14.04 12.08 -16.37
N LYS A 272 13.42 12.61 -15.32
CA LYS A 272 13.73 13.98 -14.83
C LYS A 272 14.28 14.04 -13.41
N ASN A 273 14.36 12.90 -12.71
CA ASN A 273 14.81 12.84 -11.30
C ASN A 273 14.15 13.90 -10.38
N ILE A 274 12.83 14.14 -10.57
CA ILE A 274 12.10 15.18 -9.84
C ILE A 274 11.70 14.76 -8.43
N HIS A 275 11.81 13.49 -8.09
CA HIS A 275 11.55 12.94 -6.77
C HIS A 275 12.81 12.27 -6.21
N LEU A 276 13.02 12.43 -4.92
CA LEU A 276 14.19 11.88 -4.24
C LEU A 276 14.20 10.32 -4.28
N ASN A 277 13.03 9.73 -4.11
CA ASN A 277 12.85 8.27 -4.11
C ASN A 277 11.37 7.93 -4.35
N TRP A 278 11.06 6.61 -4.28
CA TRP A 278 9.68 6.11 -4.47
C TRP A 278 8.70 6.67 -3.43
N LEU A 279 9.10 6.82 -2.18
CA LEU A 279 8.25 7.38 -1.13
C LEU A 279 7.84 8.83 -1.43
N SER A 280 8.79 9.68 -1.84
CA SER A 280 8.51 11.06 -2.28
C SER A 280 7.54 11.08 -3.45
N PHE A 281 7.72 10.19 -4.42
CA PHE A 281 6.85 10.10 -5.60
C PHE A 281 5.42 9.70 -5.23
N ILE A 282 5.25 8.64 -4.44
CA ILE A 282 3.91 8.18 -4.00
C ILE A 282 3.23 9.22 -3.11
N SER A 283 3.97 9.82 -2.16
CA SER A 283 3.43 10.87 -1.28
C SER A 283 2.96 12.09 -2.08
N HIS A 284 3.71 12.50 -3.11
CA HIS A 284 3.28 13.57 -4.00
C HIS A 284 1.98 13.23 -4.74
N LEU A 285 1.87 12.01 -5.27
CA LEU A 285 0.64 11.56 -5.94
C LEU A 285 -0.57 11.57 -5.00
N MET A 286 -0.38 11.12 -3.76
CA MET A 286 -1.46 11.08 -2.76
C MET A 286 -1.93 12.47 -2.34
N ARG A 287 -1.02 13.44 -2.20
CA ARG A 287 -1.34 14.82 -1.76
C ARG A 287 -1.95 15.68 -2.86
N THR A 288 -1.74 15.35 -4.11
CA THR A 288 -2.19 16.14 -5.27
C THR A 288 -3.46 15.58 -5.92
N GLN A 289 -4.24 14.77 -5.21
CA GLN A 289 -5.52 14.20 -5.68
C GLN A 289 -6.62 15.25 -5.77
#